data_6357a1cbc07889d63701451082c84c4f
#
_entry.id   6357a1cbc07889d63701451082c84c4f
#
_cell.length_a   1.000
_cell.length_b   1.000
_cell.length_c   1.000
_cell.angle_alpha   90.00
_cell.angle_beta   90.00
_cell.angle_gamma   90.00
#
_symmetry.space_group_name_H-M   'P 1'
#
loop_
_entity.id
_entity.type
_entity.pdbx_description
1 polymer ?
#
loop_
_entity_poly.entity_id
_entity_poly.type
_entity_poly.pdbx_seq_one_letter_code
_entity_poly.pdbx_strand_id
1 'polypeptide(L)'
;MRERFDYVLIDSPAGLGSGFRLASCGADRAVVVSTNDSSALRDAQRTVTELGRSIDTIHLVMNRIQPKLMRRLRTTIDDAMDAAGLPLLGVVPEDAQVILAANTSQPLILTSRKGAALAYLNIAKRLLGERVPLMKIH
;
A
#
# COMPACT_ATOMS: atom_id res chain seq x y z
N MET A 1 0.61 11.32 -21.46
CA MET A 1 1.52 11.07 -20.34
C MET A 1 2.33 9.77 -20.55
N ARG A 2 1.73 8.67 -21.01
CA ARG A 2 2.41 7.37 -21.25
C ARG A 2 3.65 7.46 -22.16
N GLU A 3 3.67 8.36 -23.11
CA GLU A 3 4.80 8.56 -24.05
C GLU A 3 5.96 9.41 -23.46
N ARG A 4 5.77 10.04 -22.31
CA ARG A 4 6.73 10.99 -21.72
C ARG A 4 7.31 10.52 -20.40
N PHE A 5 6.73 9.53 -19.74
CA PHE A 5 7.12 9.06 -18.42
C PHE A 5 7.09 7.54 -18.36
N ASP A 6 8.10 6.96 -17.75
CA ASP A 6 8.18 5.51 -17.50
C ASP A 6 7.11 5.05 -16.50
N TYR A 7 6.78 5.91 -15.54
CA TYR A 7 5.74 5.69 -14.53
C TYR A 7 4.89 6.94 -14.30
N VAL A 8 3.59 6.73 -14.17
CA VAL A 8 2.63 7.76 -13.78
C VAL A 8 1.86 7.24 -12.57
N LEU A 9 1.98 7.91 -11.44
CA LEU A 9 1.25 7.58 -10.21
C LEU A 9 -0.01 8.44 -10.16
N ILE A 10 -1.15 7.80 -9.98
CA ILE A 10 -2.45 8.46 -9.85
C ILE A 10 -2.92 8.25 -8.40
N ASP A 11 -2.96 9.34 -7.63
CA ASP A 11 -3.55 9.32 -6.30
C ASP A 11 -5.07 9.37 -6.42
N SER A 12 -5.73 8.36 -5.84
CA SER A 12 -7.19 8.22 -5.91
C SER A 12 -7.84 8.66 -4.59
N PRO A 13 -8.91 9.45 -4.65
CA PRO A 13 -9.65 9.76 -3.44
C PRO A 13 -10.26 8.50 -2.81
N ALA A 14 -10.49 8.55 -1.51
CA ALA A 14 -11.14 7.47 -0.78
C ALA A 14 -12.57 7.22 -1.27
N GLY A 15 -13.02 5.97 -1.15
CA GLY A 15 -14.35 5.52 -1.57
C GLY A 15 -14.44 5.18 -3.05
N LEU A 16 -15.62 4.71 -3.49
CA LEU A 16 -15.89 4.20 -4.83
C LEU A 16 -16.65 5.18 -5.72
N GLY A 17 -16.51 6.48 -5.47
CA GLY A 17 -17.19 7.54 -6.20
C GLY A 17 -16.61 7.83 -7.59
N SER A 18 -17.03 8.96 -8.17
CA SER A 18 -16.59 9.38 -9.52
C SER A 18 -15.09 9.62 -9.62
N GLY A 19 -14.46 10.18 -8.57
CA GLY A 19 -13.01 10.40 -8.53
C GLY A 19 -12.21 9.09 -8.58
N PHE A 20 -12.65 8.08 -7.86
CA PHE A 20 -12.08 6.73 -7.93
C PHE A 20 -12.19 6.14 -9.34
N ARG A 21 -13.36 6.25 -9.99
CA ARG A 21 -13.57 5.73 -11.36
C ARG A 21 -12.69 6.44 -12.37
N LEU A 22 -12.53 7.76 -12.25
CA LEU A 22 -11.61 8.52 -13.10
C LEU A 22 -10.16 8.11 -12.91
N ALA A 23 -9.73 7.93 -11.66
CA ALA A 23 -8.37 7.48 -11.34
C ALA A 23 -8.08 6.08 -11.90
N SER A 24 -9.04 5.16 -11.79
CA SER A 24 -8.88 3.77 -12.24
C SER A 24 -9.00 3.59 -13.76
N CYS A 25 -9.74 4.45 -14.45
CA CYS A 25 -10.04 4.31 -15.88
C CYS A 25 -8.79 4.27 -16.80
N GLY A 26 -7.67 4.87 -16.39
CA GLY A 26 -6.42 4.90 -17.17
C GLY A 26 -5.28 4.12 -16.55
N ALA A 27 -5.51 3.39 -15.47
CA ALA A 27 -4.46 2.67 -14.75
C ALA A 27 -4.24 1.26 -15.31
N ASP A 28 -2.98 0.86 -15.45
CA ASP A 28 -2.59 -0.49 -15.87
C ASP A 28 -2.45 -1.43 -14.66
N ARG A 29 -2.17 -0.85 -13.50
CA ARG A 29 -1.97 -1.56 -12.22
C ARG A 29 -2.60 -0.76 -11.09
N ALA A 30 -2.99 -1.43 -10.03
CA ALA A 30 -3.46 -0.79 -8.82
C ALA A 30 -2.71 -1.28 -7.59
N VAL A 31 -2.54 -0.38 -6.63
CA VAL A 31 -2.04 -0.69 -5.30
C VAL A 31 -3.11 -0.28 -4.29
N VAL A 32 -3.69 -1.27 -3.65
CA VAL A 32 -4.66 -1.07 -2.56
C VAL A 32 -3.89 -0.94 -1.25
N VAL A 33 -4.08 0.16 -0.56
CA VAL A 33 -3.43 0.42 0.73
C VAL A 33 -4.47 0.27 1.83
N SER A 34 -4.20 -0.62 2.78
CA SER A 34 -5.07 -0.89 3.92
C SER A 34 -4.31 -0.91 5.24
N THR A 35 -5.03 -0.70 6.32
CA THR A 35 -4.57 -0.97 7.69
C THR A 35 -5.09 -2.32 8.16
N ASN A 36 -4.62 -2.79 9.33
CA ASN A 36 -4.98 -4.13 9.84
C ASN A 36 -6.28 -4.15 10.66
N ASP A 37 -7.14 -3.18 10.49
CA ASP A 37 -8.46 -3.20 11.13
C ASP A 37 -9.53 -3.78 10.20
N SER A 38 -10.53 -4.44 10.80
CA SER A 38 -11.57 -5.16 10.06
C SER A 38 -12.41 -4.27 9.14
N SER A 39 -12.52 -2.97 9.45
CA SER A 39 -13.25 -2.02 8.63
C SER A 39 -12.48 -1.71 7.34
N ALA A 40 -11.19 -1.35 7.50
CA ALA A 40 -10.32 -1.06 6.36
C ALA A 40 -10.14 -2.28 5.43
N LEU A 41 -10.05 -3.49 5.99
CA LEU A 41 -9.96 -4.72 5.18
C LEU A 41 -11.25 -4.98 4.39
N ARG A 42 -12.43 -4.73 4.95
CA ARG A 42 -13.71 -4.82 4.22
C ARG A 42 -13.80 -3.79 3.10
N ASP A 43 -13.32 -2.59 3.33
CA ASP A 43 -13.30 -1.54 2.30
C ASP A 43 -12.27 -1.87 1.21
N ALA A 44 -11.14 -2.47 1.57
CA ALA A 44 -10.18 -3.00 0.63
C ALA A 44 -10.81 -4.09 -0.28
N GLN A 45 -11.54 -5.05 0.27
CA GLN A 45 -12.26 -6.07 -0.51
C GLN A 45 -13.23 -5.47 -1.52
N ARG A 46 -14.02 -4.47 -1.11
CA ARG A 46 -14.94 -3.77 -2.02
C ARG A 46 -14.18 -3.07 -3.14
N THR A 47 -13.08 -2.41 -2.80
CA THR A 47 -12.21 -1.73 -3.75
C THR A 47 -11.61 -2.71 -4.75
N VAL A 48 -11.11 -3.85 -4.29
CA VAL A 48 -10.59 -4.94 -5.14
C VAL A 48 -11.64 -5.46 -6.11
N THR A 49 -12.86 -5.69 -5.61
CA THR A 49 -13.98 -6.16 -6.45
C THR A 49 -14.30 -5.17 -7.57
N GLU A 50 -14.26 -3.88 -7.28
CA GLU A 50 -14.53 -2.86 -8.30
C GLU A 50 -13.36 -2.70 -9.29
N LEU A 51 -12.11 -2.68 -8.80
CA LEU A 51 -10.91 -2.59 -9.63
C LEU A 51 -10.74 -3.81 -10.55
N GLY A 52 -11.03 -5.02 -10.07
CA GLY A 52 -10.90 -6.26 -10.82
C GLY A 52 -11.79 -6.37 -12.05
N ARG A 53 -12.71 -5.42 -12.25
CA ARG A 53 -13.50 -5.31 -13.47
C ARG A 53 -12.72 -4.73 -14.67
N SER A 54 -11.63 -4.03 -14.40
CA SER A 54 -10.86 -3.29 -15.43
C SER A 54 -9.34 -3.38 -15.27
N ILE A 55 -8.85 -3.86 -14.15
CA ILE A 55 -7.41 -3.93 -13.82
C ILE A 55 -7.06 -5.35 -13.39
N ASP A 56 -6.19 -6.02 -14.12
CA ASP A 56 -5.78 -7.40 -13.83
C ASP A 56 -4.69 -7.49 -12.76
N THR A 57 -3.87 -6.45 -12.63
CA THR A 57 -2.74 -6.46 -11.70
C THR A 57 -3.02 -5.55 -10.50
N ILE A 58 -3.46 -6.16 -9.40
CA ILE A 58 -3.76 -5.46 -8.16
C ILE A 58 -2.90 -6.04 -7.04
N HIS A 59 -2.28 -5.17 -6.24
CA HIS A 59 -1.44 -5.56 -5.11
C HIS A 59 -1.91 -4.89 -3.81
N LEU A 60 -1.59 -5.53 -2.69
CA LEU A 60 -1.87 -5.02 -1.35
C LEU A 60 -0.62 -4.41 -0.70
N VAL A 61 -0.77 -3.25 -0.10
CA VAL A 61 0.18 -2.69 0.88
C VAL A 61 -0.51 -2.60 2.22
N MET A 62 0.06 -3.26 3.21
CA MET A 62 -0.39 -3.12 4.60
C MET A 62 0.35 -1.97 5.26
N ASN A 63 -0.38 -0.93 5.65
CA ASN A 63 0.17 0.31 6.18
C ASN A 63 -0.08 0.47 7.69
N ARG A 64 0.77 1.23 8.36
CA ARG A 64 0.67 1.56 9.80
C ARG A 64 0.59 0.32 10.70
N ILE A 65 1.36 -0.70 10.36
CA ILE A 65 1.35 -1.96 11.09
C ILE A 65 2.04 -1.81 12.44
N GLN A 66 1.33 -2.18 13.49
CA GLN A 66 1.81 -2.24 14.87
C GLN A 66 1.95 -3.71 15.30
N PRO A 67 3.16 -4.28 15.36
CA PRO A 67 3.35 -5.71 15.68
C PRO A 67 2.78 -6.11 17.05
N LYS A 68 2.90 -5.21 18.04
CA LYS A 68 2.36 -5.45 19.39
C LYS A 68 0.82 -5.57 19.37
N LEU A 69 0.16 -4.74 18.56
CA LEU A 69 -1.30 -4.78 18.43
C LEU A 69 -1.75 -6.05 17.70
N MET A 70 -1.07 -6.42 16.61
CA MET A 70 -1.36 -7.65 15.88
C MET A 70 -1.28 -8.89 16.78
N ARG A 71 -0.21 -8.99 17.60
CA ARG A 71 -0.06 -10.09 18.55
C ARG A 71 -1.22 -10.13 19.58
N ARG A 72 -1.66 -8.98 20.06
CA ARG A 72 -2.81 -8.90 20.98
C ARG A 72 -4.13 -9.32 20.34
N LEU A 73 -4.31 -8.98 19.07
CA LEU A 73 -5.49 -9.33 18.29
C LEU A 73 -5.42 -10.76 17.72
N ARG A 74 -4.28 -11.43 17.85
CA ARG A 74 -4.00 -12.74 17.24
C ARG A 74 -4.24 -12.76 15.72
N THR A 75 -3.92 -11.64 15.06
CA THR A 75 -4.02 -11.49 13.60
C THR A 75 -2.64 -11.49 12.98
N THR A 76 -2.56 -11.95 11.73
CA THR A 76 -1.34 -12.02 10.94
C THR A 76 -1.44 -11.18 9.67
N ILE A 77 -0.34 -10.99 8.97
CA ILE A 77 -0.36 -10.39 7.63
C ILE A 77 -1.05 -11.31 6.63
N ASP A 78 -0.90 -12.63 6.81
CA ASP A 78 -1.56 -13.63 5.95
C ASP A 78 -3.08 -13.54 6.08
N ASP A 79 -3.62 -13.36 7.30
CA ASP A 79 -5.06 -13.12 7.49
C ASP A 79 -5.54 -11.87 6.72
N ALA A 80 -4.72 -10.82 6.65
CA ALA A 80 -5.06 -9.61 5.91
C ALA A 80 -4.98 -9.83 4.39
N MET A 81 -4.01 -10.60 3.91
CA MET A 81 -3.90 -10.99 2.50
C MET A 81 -5.09 -11.85 2.08
N ASP A 82 -5.47 -12.84 2.88
CA ASP A 82 -6.61 -13.71 2.62
C ASP A 82 -7.92 -12.91 2.63
N ALA A 83 -8.06 -12.01 3.60
CA ALA A 83 -9.22 -11.13 3.66
C ALA A 83 -9.33 -10.19 2.44
N ALA A 84 -8.23 -9.64 1.96
CA ALA A 84 -8.22 -8.77 0.79
C ALA A 84 -8.27 -9.54 -0.54
N GLY A 85 -7.85 -10.81 -0.56
CA GLY A 85 -7.73 -11.63 -1.77
C GLY A 85 -6.62 -11.14 -2.72
N LEU A 86 -5.56 -10.51 -2.21
CA LEU A 86 -4.52 -9.87 -3.00
C LEU A 86 -3.11 -10.31 -2.62
N PRO A 87 -2.19 -10.37 -3.60
CA PRO A 87 -0.78 -10.55 -3.33
C PRO A 87 -0.20 -9.31 -2.61
N LEU A 88 0.64 -9.57 -1.60
CA LEU A 88 1.28 -8.54 -0.81
C LEU A 88 2.46 -7.91 -1.53
N LEU A 89 2.41 -6.61 -1.72
CA LEU A 89 3.51 -5.81 -2.26
C LEU A 89 4.46 -5.36 -1.16
N GLY A 90 3.95 -5.02 0.01
CA GLY A 90 4.77 -4.62 1.14
C GLY A 90 4.02 -4.34 2.42
N VAL A 91 4.79 -4.24 3.49
CA VAL A 91 4.27 -3.92 4.83
C VAL A 91 5.03 -2.72 5.36
N VAL A 92 4.30 -1.68 5.76
CA VAL A 92 4.86 -0.43 6.30
C VAL A 92 4.53 -0.39 7.80
N PRO A 93 5.53 -0.36 8.68
CA PRO A 93 5.30 -0.22 10.10
C PRO A 93 4.76 1.17 10.47
N GLU A 94 4.05 1.26 11.58
CA GLU A 94 3.75 2.56 12.19
C GLU A 94 5.08 3.23 12.58
N ASP A 95 5.31 4.45 12.10
CA ASP A 95 6.57 5.14 12.26
C ASP A 95 6.34 6.66 12.41
N ALA A 96 6.70 7.21 13.56
CA ALA A 96 6.56 8.64 13.84
C ALA A 96 7.38 9.53 12.88
N GLN A 97 8.43 8.99 12.26
CA GLN A 97 9.23 9.71 11.28
C GLN A 97 8.42 10.08 10.02
N VAL A 98 7.37 9.33 9.69
CA VAL A 98 6.45 9.66 8.58
C VAL A 98 5.74 10.98 8.86
N ILE A 99 5.25 11.17 10.10
CA ILE A 99 4.56 12.40 10.49
C ILE A 99 5.55 13.58 10.52
N LEU A 100 6.74 13.38 11.04
CA LEU A 100 7.78 14.41 11.06
C LEU A 100 8.17 14.83 9.65
N ALA A 101 8.41 13.89 8.75
CA ALA A 101 8.76 14.15 7.35
C ALA A 101 7.65 14.95 6.63
N ALA A 102 6.39 14.57 6.85
CA ALA A 102 5.23 15.28 6.28
C ALA A 102 5.16 16.74 6.76
N ASN A 103 5.37 16.98 8.07
CA ASN A 103 5.33 18.33 8.64
C ASN A 103 6.52 19.20 8.23
N THR A 104 7.64 18.61 7.88
CA THR A 104 8.84 19.33 7.41
C THR A 104 8.92 19.43 5.89
N SER A 105 7.93 18.92 5.16
CA SER A 105 7.90 18.87 3.69
C SER A 105 9.15 18.20 3.09
N GLN A 106 9.73 17.24 3.81
CA GLN A 106 10.90 16.49 3.36
C GLN A 106 10.52 15.03 3.10
N PRO A 107 10.87 14.45 1.94
CA PRO A 107 10.65 13.04 1.70
C PRO A 107 11.36 12.17 2.74
N LEU A 108 10.62 11.28 3.40
CA LEU A 108 11.15 10.41 4.47
C LEU A 108 12.39 9.60 4.02
N ILE A 109 12.42 9.17 2.76
CA ILE A 109 13.53 8.39 2.19
C ILE A 109 14.85 9.16 2.13
N LEU A 110 14.84 10.50 2.21
CA LEU A 110 16.04 11.33 2.26
C LEU A 110 16.58 11.47 3.68
N THR A 111 15.74 11.31 4.69
CA THR A 111 16.07 11.53 6.10
C THR A 111 16.26 10.23 6.89
N SER A 112 15.76 9.11 6.39
CA SER A 112 15.86 7.80 7.04
C SER A 112 16.13 6.66 6.06
N ARG A 113 16.76 5.60 6.57
CA ARG A 113 16.99 4.33 5.85
C ARG A 113 16.42 3.13 6.62
N LYS A 114 15.58 3.37 7.62
CA LYS A 114 15.00 2.36 8.52
C LYS A 114 13.48 2.49 8.54
N GLY A 115 12.80 1.58 9.25
CA GLY A 115 11.37 1.65 9.48
C GLY A 115 10.55 1.82 8.21
N ALA A 116 9.63 2.78 8.21
CA ALA A 116 8.78 3.07 7.07
C ALA A 116 9.55 3.49 5.81
N ALA A 117 10.68 4.20 5.95
CA ALA A 117 11.51 4.60 4.80
C ALA A 117 12.03 3.38 4.03
N LEU A 118 12.55 2.38 4.74
CA LEU A 118 13.01 1.13 4.12
C LEU A 118 11.85 0.37 3.49
N ALA A 119 10.68 0.35 4.15
CA ALA A 119 9.48 -0.28 3.60
C ALA A 119 9.07 0.35 2.27
N TYR A 120 9.03 1.67 2.17
CA TYR A 120 8.70 2.39 0.93
C TYR A 120 9.70 2.09 -0.19
N LEU A 121 11.00 2.07 0.12
CA LEU A 121 12.04 1.72 -0.87
C LEU A 121 11.85 0.29 -1.38
N ASN A 122 11.54 -0.67 -0.50
CA ASN A 122 11.30 -2.06 -0.88
C ASN A 122 10.03 -2.21 -1.73
N ILE A 123 8.97 -1.47 -1.42
CA ILE A 123 7.75 -1.42 -2.22
C ILE A 123 8.06 -0.88 -3.63
N ALA A 124 8.78 0.23 -3.72
CA ALA A 124 9.18 0.81 -5.00
C ALA A 124 9.98 -0.18 -5.86
N LYS A 125 10.98 -0.85 -5.28
CA LYS A 125 11.77 -1.88 -5.96
C LYS A 125 10.91 -3.02 -6.49
N ARG A 126 9.93 -3.49 -5.71
CA ARG A 126 9.01 -4.54 -6.16
C ARG A 126 8.08 -4.07 -7.27
N LEU A 127 7.63 -2.82 -7.26
CA LEU A 127 6.86 -2.24 -8.37
C LEU A 127 7.69 -2.23 -9.67
N LEU A 128 9.01 -2.08 -9.54
CA LEU A 128 9.96 -2.18 -10.66
C LEU A 128 10.28 -3.63 -11.06
N GLY A 129 9.72 -4.63 -10.37
CA GLY A 129 9.94 -6.05 -10.66
C GLY A 129 11.16 -6.67 -9.96
N GLU A 130 11.83 -5.92 -9.08
CA GLU A 130 12.96 -6.45 -8.31
C GLU A 130 12.49 -7.43 -7.23
N ARG A 131 13.24 -8.52 -7.04
CA ARG A 131 13.01 -9.48 -5.95
C ARG A 131 13.64 -8.97 -4.66
N VAL A 132 12.83 -8.34 -3.82
CA VAL A 132 13.25 -7.86 -2.49
C VAL A 132 12.47 -8.62 -1.42
N PRO A 133 13.12 -9.17 -0.37
CA PRO A 133 12.42 -9.87 0.70
C PRO A 133 11.46 -8.92 1.45
N LEU A 134 10.34 -9.47 1.95
CA LEU A 134 9.42 -8.72 2.81
C LEU A 134 10.14 -8.29 4.09
N MET A 135 9.90 -7.06 4.52
CA MET A 135 10.47 -6.57 5.75
C MET A 135 9.88 -7.33 6.93
N LYS A 136 10.75 -7.90 7.78
CA LYS A 136 10.32 -8.50 9.04
C LYS A 136 9.95 -7.37 10.00
N ILE A 137 8.72 -7.37 10.48
CA ILE A 137 8.22 -6.43 11.48
C ILE A 137 8.24 -7.13 12.83
N HIS A 138 9.08 -6.66 13.75
CA HIS A 138 9.28 -7.24 15.09
C HIS A 138 8.54 -6.46 16.17
#